data_0c72375a9d9a01f0dfa8debc9a8bae24
#
_entry.id   0c72375a9d9a01f0dfa8debc9a8bae24
#
_cell.length_a   1.000
_cell.length_b   1.000
_cell.length_c   1.000
_cell.angle_alpha   90.00
_cell.angle_beta   90.00
_cell.angle_gamma   90.00
#
_symmetry.space_group_name_H-M   'P 1'
#
loop_
_entity.id
_entity.type
_entity.pdbx_description
1 polymer ?
#
loop_
_entity_poly.entity_id
_entity_poly.type
_entity_poly.pdbx_seq_one_letter_code
_entity_poly.pdbx_strand_id
1 'polypeptide(L)'
;MWLEFRRVLFRSTSVKVSVGDLFAETPVTKDSYTTTDLGVTIEKADYKVGEDGGVAGFIAANQDKNIQLTFIGDKTYRTAMQKNDRKAIADLTELARILSGMEEIRKQQKEANLKIQFVTRKIEEGKLAQE
;
A
#
# COMPACT_ATOMS: atom_id res chain seq x y z
N MET A 1 1.70 -5.80 -2.52
CA MET A 1 2.65 -5.44 -3.59
C MET A 1 3.66 -6.56 -3.73
N TRP A 2 3.79 -7.05 -4.93
CA TRP A 2 4.67 -8.15 -5.27
C TRP A 2 5.91 -7.61 -5.98
N LEU A 3 7.09 -7.94 -5.44
CA LEU A 3 8.37 -7.66 -6.08
C LEU A 3 9.04 -8.99 -6.39
N GLU A 4 9.20 -9.27 -7.68
CA GLU A 4 9.76 -10.52 -8.17
C GLU A 4 11.18 -10.31 -8.72
N PHE A 5 12.13 -11.10 -8.23
CA PHE A 5 13.53 -11.05 -8.66
C PHE A 5 13.95 -12.32 -9.33
N ARG A 6 14.53 -12.19 -10.50
CA ARG A 6 15.16 -13.30 -11.21
C ARG A 6 16.68 -13.16 -11.13
N ARG A 7 17.34 -14.12 -10.56
CA ARG A 7 18.73 -14.55 -10.81
C ARG A 7 19.72 -14.66 -9.68
N VAL A 8 19.60 -14.12 -8.51
CA VAL A 8 20.57 -14.32 -7.43
C VAL A 8 19.87 -14.29 -6.09
N LEU A 9 20.23 -15.21 -5.21
CA LEU A 9 19.84 -15.19 -3.81
C LEU A 9 20.49 -13.97 -3.12
N PHE A 10 19.81 -12.82 -3.15
CA PHE A 10 20.21 -11.65 -2.39
C PHE A 10 19.71 -11.71 -0.95
N ARG A 11 18.77 -12.64 -0.65
CA ARG A 11 18.03 -12.67 0.61
C ARG A 11 17.54 -11.27 0.96
N SER A 12 16.86 -10.63 0.00
CA SER A 12 16.40 -9.26 0.13
C SER A 12 15.45 -9.14 1.30
N THR A 13 15.77 -8.25 2.24
CA THR A 13 14.98 -8.01 3.44
C THR A 13 14.22 -6.70 3.38
N SER A 14 14.68 -5.75 2.58
CA SER A 14 14.03 -4.46 2.37
C SER A 14 14.25 -3.93 0.95
N VAL A 15 13.39 -3.00 0.56
CA VAL A 15 13.45 -2.34 -0.75
C VAL A 15 13.48 -0.83 -0.54
N LYS A 16 14.41 -0.18 -1.21
CA LYS A 16 14.54 1.28 -1.25
C LYS A 16 14.24 1.79 -2.64
N VAL A 17 13.43 2.84 -2.73
CA VAL A 17 13.19 3.60 -3.95
C VAL A 17 13.75 5.00 -3.81
N SER A 18 14.41 5.52 -4.82
CA SER A 18 15.05 6.82 -4.75
C SER A 18 14.96 7.61 -6.05
N VAL A 19 14.89 8.93 -5.90
CA VAL A 19 15.00 9.93 -6.97
C VAL A 19 15.94 11.02 -6.46
N GLY A 20 17.16 11.06 -6.98
CA GLY A 20 18.21 11.95 -6.44
C GLY A 20 18.47 11.68 -4.96
N ASP A 21 18.35 12.70 -4.12
CA ASP A 21 18.56 12.60 -2.66
C ASP A 21 17.31 12.19 -1.88
N LEU A 22 16.16 12.14 -2.55
CA LEU A 22 14.90 11.70 -1.95
C LEU A 22 14.76 10.20 -2.04
N PHE A 23 14.26 9.58 -0.97
CA PHE A 23 14.04 8.14 -0.96
C PHE A 23 12.91 7.74 -0.01
N ALA A 24 12.39 6.53 -0.22
CA ALA A 24 11.57 5.79 0.72
C ALA A 24 12.08 4.35 0.80
N GLU A 25 11.95 3.74 1.94
CA GLU A 25 12.44 2.37 2.17
C GLU A 25 11.39 1.58 2.95
N THR A 26 11.18 0.33 2.54
CA THR A 26 10.30 -0.58 3.27
C THR A 26 10.95 -1.00 4.60
N PRO A 27 10.15 -1.33 5.62
CA PRO A 27 10.70 -2.04 6.78
C PRO A 27 11.24 -3.42 6.35
N VAL A 28 12.01 -4.04 7.21
CA VAL A 28 12.46 -5.42 7.01
C VAL A 28 11.24 -6.33 6.94
N THR A 29 11.13 -7.10 5.86
CA THR A 29 10.00 -8.01 5.69
C THR A 29 10.06 -9.16 6.67
N LYS A 30 8.89 -9.53 7.20
CA LYS A 30 8.70 -10.74 8.02
C LYS A 30 8.25 -11.93 7.17
N ASP A 31 7.71 -11.64 5.99
CA ASP A 31 7.09 -12.61 5.09
C ASP A 31 7.82 -12.62 3.75
N SER A 32 9.04 -13.14 3.74
CA SER A 32 9.76 -13.43 2.51
C SER A 32 9.83 -14.92 2.26
N TYR A 33 9.70 -15.31 1.02
CA TYR A 33 9.93 -16.69 0.63
C TYR A 33 10.67 -16.78 -0.71
N THR A 34 11.38 -17.87 -0.87
CA THR A 34 12.19 -18.15 -2.06
C THR A 34 11.67 -19.40 -2.73
N THR A 35 11.43 -19.35 -4.03
CA THR A 35 11.05 -20.49 -4.86
C THR A 35 12.08 -20.69 -5.96
N THR A 36 12.43 -21.93 -6.26
CA THR A 36 13.28 -22.29 -7.40
C THR A 36 12.48 -23.12 -8.37
N ASP A 37 12.38 -22.69 -9.62
CA ASP A 37 11.71 -23.40 -10.69
C ASP A 37 12.54 -23.27 -11.96
N LEU A 38 12.73 -24.40 -12.67
CA LEU A 38 13.50 -24.49 -13.93
C LEU A 38 14.87 -23.77 -13.88
N GLY A 39 15.57 -23.86 -12.75
CA GLY A 39 16.88 -23.23 -12.55
C GLY A 39 16.83 -21.71 -12.31
N VAL A 40 15.64 -21.13 -12.14
CA VAL A 40 15.43 -19.74 -11.77
C VAL A 40 15.00 -19.66 -10.33
N THR A 41 15.69 -18.86 -9.54
CA THR A 41 15.31 -18.57 -8.16
C THR A 41 14.54 -17.26 -8.09
N ILE A 42 13.36 -17.31 -7.49
CA ILE A 42 12.48 -16.17 -7.29
C ILE A 42 12.40 -15.88 -5.80
N GLU A 43 12.73 -14.67 -5.42
CA GLU A 43 12.54 -14.15 -4.06
C GLU A 43 11.28 -13.26 -4.05
N LYS A 44 10.41 -13.45 -3.06
CA LYS A 44 9.20 -12.65 -2.89
C LYS A 44 9.16 -12.06 -1.48
N ALA A 45 8.78 -10.80 -1.41
CA ALA A 45 8.54 -10.10 -0.16
C ALA A 45 7.20 -9.37 -0.25
N ASP A 46 6.33 -9.61 0.71
CA ASP A 46 5.00 -9.01 0.75
C ASP A 46 4.94 -7.90 1.81
N TYR A 47 4.31 -6.80 1.43
CA TYR A 47 4.06 -5.67 2.33
C TYR A 47 2.58 -5.30 2.27
N LYS A 48 1.98 -5.05 3.42
CA LYS A 48 0.62 -4.53 3.48
C LYS A 48 0.59 -3.06 3.10
N VAL A 49 -0.53 -2.63 2.51
CA VAL A 49 -0.78 -1.22 2.22
C VAL A 49 -0.75 -0.42 3.53
N GLY A 50 0.05 0.65 3.55
CA GLY A 50 0.26 1.47 4.75
C GLY A 50 1.36 0.98 5.69
N GLU A 51 1.91 -0.21 5.46
CA GLU A 51 3.02 -0.79 6.23
C GLU A 51 4.29 -0.96 5.37
N ASP A 52 4.34 -0.32 4.23
CA ASP A 52 5.42 -0.40 3.24
C ASP A 52 6.48 0.70 3.38
N GLY A 53 6.49 1.44 4.48
CA GLY A 53 7.40 2.56 4.69
C GLY A 53 7.17 3.76 3.75
N GLY A 54 6.00 3.83 3.10
CA GLY A 54 5.65 4.90 2.17
C GLY A 54 6.20 4.70 0.75
N VAL A 55 6.72 3.53 0.44
CA VAL A 55 7.32 3.23 -0.88
C VAL A 55 6.31 3.38 -2.02
N ALA A 56 5.10 2.83 -1.88
CA ALA A 56 4.07 2.94 -2.91
C ALA A 56 3.65 4.40 -3.15
N GLY A 57 3.47 5.18 -2.10
CA GLY A 57 3.19 6.61 -2.19
C GLY A 57 4.32 7.42 -2.83
N PHE A 58 5.57 7.09 -2.52
CA PHE A 58 6.75 7.71 -3.13
C PHE A 58 6.80 7.44 -4.65
N ILE A 59 6.55 6.21 -5.06
CA ILE A 59 6.50 5.85 -6.47
C ILE A 59 5.37 6.59 -7.19
N ALA A 60 4.18 6.65 -6.60
CA ALA A 60 3.04 7.38 -7.16
C ALA A 60 3.34 8.87 -7.33
N ALA A 61 3.97 9.51 -6.34
CA ALA A 61 4.33 10.92 -6.39
C ALA A 61 5.45 11.23 -7.40
N ASN A 62 6.27 10.26 -7.76
CA ASN A 62 7.42 10.42 -8.66
C ASN A 62 7.31 9.57 -9.94
N GLN A 63 6.11 9.17 -10.34
CA GLN A 63 5.89 8.27 -11.48
C GLN A 63 6.46 8.77 -12.81
N ASP A 64 6.59 10.09 -12.96
CA ASP A 64 7.15 10.74 -14.16
C ASP A 64 8.67 10.86 -14.14
N LYS A 65 9.31 10.43 -13.06
CA LYS A 65 10.76 10.51 -12.88
C LYS A 65 11.40 9.14 -12.98
N ASN A 66 12.70 9.12 -13.20
CA ASN A 66 13.48 7.89 -13.16
C ASN A 66 13.68 7.48 -11.68
N ILE A 67 13.02 6.41 -11.29
CA ILE A 67 13.12 5.85 -9.94
C ILE A 67 14.16 4.74 -9.95
N GLN A 68 15.10 4.82 -9.02
CA GLN A 68 16.05 3.75 -8.77
C GLN A 68 15.52 2.81 -7.69
N LEU A 69 15.49 1.52 -7.99
CA LEU A 69 15.21 0.45 -7.04
C LEU A 69 16.51 -0.07 -6.45
N THR A 70 16.54 -0.22 -5.14
CA THR A 70 17.64 -0.87 -4.43
C THR A 70 17.08 -1.98 -3.56
N PHE A 71 17.52 -3.19 -3.81
CA PHE A 71 17.18 -4.36 -3.01
C PHE A 71 18.27 -4.57 -1.99
N ILE A 72 17.90 -4.55 -0.73
CA ILE A 72 18.83 -4.61 0.41
C ILE A 72 18.65 -5.96 1.10
N GLY A 73 19.74 -6.70 1.21
CA GLY A 73 19.80 -7.99 1.85
C GLY A 73 21.24 -8.32 2.18
N ASP A 74 21.63 -9.60 2.14
CA ASP A 74 23.02 -10.03 2.29
C ASP A 74 23.92 -9.39 1.21
N LYS A 75 23.32 -9.14 0.05
CA LYS A 75 23.91 -8.36 -1.05
C LYS A 75 22.94 -7.26 -1.46
N THR A 76 23.48 -6.19 -2.00
CA THR A 76 22.70 -5.06 -2.50
C THR A 76 22.64 -5.12 -4.03
N TYR A 77 21.44 -5.01 -4.58
CA TYR A 77 21.21 -4.93 -6.02
C TYR A 77 20.45 -3.65 -6.36
N ARG A 78 20.91 -2.94 -7.40
CA ARG A 78 20.32 -1.69 -7.88
C ARG A 78 19.89 -1.82 -9.32
N THR A 79 18.71 -1.30 -9.63
CA THR A 79 18.17 -1.26 -10.98
C THR A 79 17.26 -0.07 -11.16
N ALA A 80 17.06 0.35 -12.41
CA ALA A 80 16.04 1.36 -12.70
C ALA A 80 14.65 0.72 -12.75
N MET A 81 13.68 1.39 -12.17
CA MET A 81 12.29 0.95 -12.21
C MET A 81 11.70 1.18 -13.61
N GLN A 82 11.06 0.19 -14.18
CA GLN A 82 10.43 0.30 -15.50
C GLN A 82 9.22 1.24 -15.45
N LYS A 83 8.98 1.95 -16.57
CA LYS A 83 7.87 2.90 -16.67
C LYS A 83 6.49 2.25 -16.41
N ASN A 84 6.30 1.05 -16.94
CA ASN A 84 5.04 0.32 -16.75
C ASN A 84 4.81 -0.06 -15.28
N ASP A 85 5.87 -0.43 -14.57
CA ASP A 85 5.79 -0.77 -13.15
C ASP A 85 5.48 0.48 -12.31
N ARG A 86 6.11 1.61 -12.61
CA ARG A 86 5.81 2.89 -11.95
C ARG A 86 4.34 3.27 -12.12
N LYS A 87 3.83 3.18 -13.35
CA LYS A 87 2.45 3.49 -13.66
C LYS A 87 1.48 2.53 -12.97
N ALA A 88 1.73 1.24 -13.00
CA ALA A 88 0.89 0.24 -12.35
C ALA A 88 0.80 0.48 -10.84
N ILE A 89 1.91 0.75 -10.17
CA ILE A 89 1.93 1.03 -8.74
C ILE A 89 1.22 2.36 -8.43
N ALA A 90 1.40 3.39 -9.24
CA ALA A 90 0.71 4.66 -9.08
C ALA A 90 -0.82 4.50 -9.22
N ASP A 91 -1.28 3.78 -10.23
CA ASP A 91 -2.70 3.52 -10.47
C ASP A 91 -3.31 2.68 -9.34
N LEU A 92 -2.62 1.65 -8.85
CA LEU A 92 -3.06 0.82 -7.73
C LEU A 92 -3.08 1.60 -6.40
N THR A 93 -2.11 2.48 -6.18
CA THR A 93 -2.07 3.36 -5.00
C THR A 93 -3.25 4.32 -4.99
N GLU A 94 -3.57 4.91 -6.13
CA GLU A 94 -4.74 5.78 -6.27
C GLU A 94 -6.05 5.02 -6.08
N LEU A 95 -6.17 3.83 -6.64
CA LEU A 95 -7.33 2.96 -6.41
C LEU A 95 -7.50 2.63 -4.92
N ALA A 96 -6.44 2.26 -4.23
CA ALA A 96 -6.49 1.97 -2.80
C ALA A 96 -6.92 3.19 -1.99
N ARG A 97 -6.45 4.39 -2.34
CA ARG A 97 -6.86 5.66 -1.72
C ARG A 97 -8.35 5.92 -1.91
N ILE A 98 -8.86 5.74 -3.11
CA ILE A 98 -10.29 5.92 -3.43
C ILE A 98 -11.15 4.92 -2.65
N LEU A 99 -10.79 3.64 -2.64
CA LEU A 99 -11.53 2.61 -1.91
C LEU A 99 -11.56 2.87 -0.40
N SER A 100 -10.45 3.30 0.17
CA SER A 100 -10.39 3.68 1.59
C SER A 100 -11.27 4.90 1.89
N GLY A 101 -11.27 5.89 1.00
CA GLY A 101 -12.16 7.06 1.12
C GLY A 101 -13.63 6.70 1.04
N MET A 102 -14.00 5.80 0.14
CA MET A 102 -15.37 5.28 0.04
C MET A 102 -15.81 4.54 1.31
N GLU A 103 -14.94 3.74 1.89
CA GLU A 103 -15.22 3.01 3.13
C GLU A 103 -15.46 3.98 4.30
N GLU A 104 -14.64 5.01 4.42
CA GLU A 104 -14.81 6.06 5.44
C GLU A 104 -16.13 6.81 5.27
N ILE A 105 -16.49 7.17 4.03
CA ILE A 105 -17.78 7.82 3.75
C ILE A 105 -18.96 6.91 4.12
N ARG A 106 -18.90 5.63 3.80
CA ARG A 106 -19.94 4.65 4.19
C ARG A 106 -20.10 4.56 5.70
N LYS A 107 -18.98 4.55 6.43
CA LYS A 107 -18.96 4.52 7.87
C LYS A 107 -19.64 5.77 8.46
N GLN A 108 -19.26 6.96 7.98
CA GLN A 108 -19.86 8.23 8.41
C GLN A 108 -21.35 8.29 8.10
N GLN A 109 -21.78 7.81 6.93
CA GLN A 109 -23.20 7.73 6.55
C GLN A 109 -23.97 6.82 7.51
N LYS A 110 -23.43 5.66 7.83
CA LYS A 110 -24.04 4.72 8.79
C LYS A 110 -24.18 5.34 10.17
N GLU A 111 -23.14 6.01 10.66
CA GLU A 111 -23.17 6.71 11.94
C GLU A 111 -24.21 7.85 11.96
N ALA A 112 -24.28 8.65 10.88
CA ALA A 112 -25.25 9.71 10.73
C ALA A 112 -26.70 9.16 10.75
N ASN A 113 -26.95 8.08 10.03
CA ASN A 113 -28.27 7.42 10.01
C ASN A 113 -28.68 6.91 11.40
N LEU A 114 -27.74 6.33 12.15
CA LEU A 114 -27.99 5.88 13.52
C LEU A 114 -28.33 7.05 14.43
N LYS A 115 -27.65 8.19 14.32
CA LYS A 115 -27.96 9.41 15.07
C LYS A 115 -29.35 9.94 14.73
N ILE A 116 -29.72 9.99 13.45
CA ILE A 116 -31.05 10.40 13.00
C ILE A 116 -32.14 9.49 13.61
N GLN A 117 -31.97 8.19 13.52
CA GLN A 117 -32.89 7.21 14.12
C GLN A 117 -33.05 7.41 15.63
N PHE A 118 -31.96 7.64 16.33
CA PHE A 118 -31.97 7.90 17.76
C PHE A 118 -32.76 9.17 18.11
N VAL A 119 -32.46 10.27 17.40
CA VAL A 119 -33.17 11.56 17.65
C VAL A 119 -34.64 11.44 17.30
N THR A 120 -34.98 10.81 16.15
CA THR A 120 -36.38 10.59 15.75
C THR A 120 -37.15 9.82 16.81
N ARG A 121 -36.59 8.73 17.32
CA ARG A 121 -37.20 7.94 18.40
C ARG A 121 -37.42 8.77 19.66
N LYS A 122 -36.44 9.58 20.05
CA LYS A 122 -36.56 10.47 21.23
C LYS A 122 -37.63 11.54 21.06
N ILE A 123 -37.80 12.08 19.87
CA ILE A 123 -38.90 13.03 19.57
C ILE A 123 -40.26 12.33 19.67
N GLU A 124 -40.40 11.13 19.14
CA GLU A 124 -41.64 10.34 19.21
C GLU A 124 -41.97 9.98 20.63
N GLU A 125 -41.02 9.51 21.43
CA GLU A 125 -41.19 9.24 22.85
C GLU A 125 -41.62 10.51 23.61
N GLY A 126 -41.05 11.67 23.33
CA GLY A 126 -41.41 12.95 23.91
C GLY A 126 -42.82 13.41 23.54
N LYS A 127 -43.27 13.16 22.31
CA LYS A 127 -44.64 13.42 21.88
C LYS A 127 -45.66 12.52 22.59
N LEU A 128 -45.37 11.24 22.73
CA LEU A 128 -46.24 10.30 23.47
C LEU A 128 -46.34 10.65 24.95
N ALA A 129 -45.29 11.18 25.57
CA ALA A 129 -45.30 11.60 26.96
C ALA A 129 -46.12 12.87 27.21
N GLN A 130 -46.48 13.65 26.18
CA GLN A 130 -47.32 14.85 26.27
C GLN A 130 -48.82 14.58 26.06
N GLU A 131 -49.18 13.40 25.61
CA GLU A 131 -50.57 12.94 25.51
C GLU A 131 -50.97 12.28 26.83
#